data_91df028b2d6856093a831d37dde30653
#
_entry.id   91df028b2d6856093a831d37dde30653
#
_cell.length_a   1.000
_cell.length_b   1.000
_cell.length_c   1.000
_cell.angle_alpha   90.00
_cell.angle_beta   90.00
_cell.angle_gamma   90.00
#
_symmetry.space_group_name_H-M   'P 1'
#
loop_
_entity.id
_entity.type
_entity.pdbx_description
1 polymer ?
#
loop_
_entity_poly.entity_id
_entity_poly.type
_entity_poly.pdbx_seq_one_letter_code
_entity_poly.pdbx_strand_id
1 'polypeptide(L)'
;MGCGIAIANVLLPSFIKEKFPKKMASIMGIYSLVLSISSIMGIALAIPLLSVFDLAGAMFFWAIFSFVALVVYYPQAKNGRFFRIKKKAHKKINLFINLTTWKITLFMGFQSFLAYSLFFWYVQIVVEKGFDKEFSTSMVLFAQLVAAPVSLFGPLLLGKLRQNLHTFYIAGLCSMYVIAFGMLFIFDSKISIIISAFIMGFPWGGVFGIALLFIAQKSSNAQIAARLSALAQGFGYLIAAQGQWIIGFLHDKFENFSFAILMLIFVGILVNIFGYLSYKSQIIK
;
A
#
# COMPACT_ATOMS: atom_id res chain seq x y z
N MET A 1 0.52 -1.85 19.71
CA MET A 1 1.42 -1.51 18.60
C MET A 1 0.64 -1.00 17.37
N GLY A 2 -0.36 -1.69 16.85
CA GLY A 2 -1.15 -1.28 15.67
C GLY A 2 -1.77 0.11 15.71
N CYS A 3 -2.28 0.56 16.86
CA CYS A 3 -2.85 1.90 16.99
C CYS A 3 -1.84 3.02 16.71
N GLY A 4 -0.58 2.88 17.15
CA GLY A 4 0.46 3.88 16.89
C GLY A 4 0.79 3.97 15.39
N ILE A 5 0.90 2.83 14.71
CA ILE A 5 1.13 2.76 13.25
C ILE A 5 -0.05 3.40 12.51
N ALA A 6 -1.29 3.08 12.91
CA ALA A 6 -2.49 3.63 12.28
C ALA A 6 -2.54 5.16 12.39
N ILE A 7 -2.25 5.71 13.58
CA ILE A 7 -2.22 7.16 13.80
C ILE A 7 -1.15 7.83 12.93
N ALA A 8 0.06 7.27 12.90
CA ALA A 8 1.15 7.81 12.08
C ALA A 8 0.80 7.82 10.59
N ASN A 9 0.30 6.69 10.05
CA ASN A 9 -0.09 6.56 8.65
C ASN A 9 -1.23 7.51 8.25
N VAL A 10 -2.24 7.65 9.12
CA VAL A 10 -3.40 8.52 8.86
C VAL A 10 -3.01 10.00 8.85
N LEU A 11 -2.12 10.42 9.75
CA LEU A 11 -1.73 11.83 9.86
C LEU A 11 -0.68 12.25 8.83
N LEU A 12 0.08 11.31 8.27
CA LEU A 12 1.19 11.60 7.37
C LEU A 12 0.79 12.41 6.13
N PRO A 13 -0.27 12.08 5.35
CA PRO A 13 -0.67 12.88 4.19
C PRO A 13 -1.03 14.32 4.54
N SER A 14 -1.65 14.51 5.70
CA SER A 14 -2.01 15.84 6.24
C SER A 14 -0.76 16.64 6.60
N PHE A 15 0.19 16.03 7.29
CA PHE A 15 1.46 16.63 7.67
C PHE A 15 2.28 17.04 6.44
N ILE A 16 2.39 16.15 5.45
CA ILE A 16 3.13 16.42 4.21
C ILE A 16 2.48 17.55 3.44
N LYS A 17 1.14 17.57 3.37
CA LYS A 17 0.42 18.66 2.71
C LYS A 17 0.66 20.00 3.37
N GLU A 18 0.74 20.06 4.70
CA GLU A 18 0.95 21.30 5.43
C GLU A 18 2.40 21.80 5.32
N LYS A 19 3.36 20.91 5.52
CA LYS A 19 4.78 21.29 5.61
C LYS A 19 5.49 21.31 4.27
N PHE A 20 5.08 20.47 3.33
CA PHE A 20 5.78 20.26 2.05
C PHE A 20 4.85 20.28 0.85
N PRO A 21 3.99 21.31 0.66
CA PRO A 21 2.97 21.32 -0.39
C PRO A 21 3.56 21.21 -1.82
N LYS A 22 4.79 21.68 -2.04
CA LYS A 22 5.47 21.63 -3.34
C LYS A 22 6.22 20.30 -3.59
N LYS A 23 6.44 19.48 -2.56
CA LYS A 23 7.24 18.24 -2.60
C LYS A 23 6.45 17.00 -2.18
N MET A 24 5.10 17.07 -2.23
CA MET A 24 4.25 15.97 -1.75
C MET A 24 4.60 14.63 -2.39
N ALA A 25 4.74 14.58 -3.71
CA ALA A 25 5.05 13.35 -4.44
C ALA A 25 6.39 12.73 -4.04
N SER A 26 7.44 13.56 -3.89
CA SER A 26 8.77 13.09 -3.48
C SER A 26 8.77 12.54 -2.06
N ILE A 27 8.11 13.22 -1.12
CA ILE A 27 8.10 12.80 0.28
C ILE A 27 7.22 11.56 0.47
N MET A 28 6.09 11.46 -0.26
CA MET A 28 5.28 10.23 -0.29
C MET A 28 6.08 9.05 -0.87
N GLY A 29 6.87 9.28 -1.90
CA GLY A 29 7.75 8.26 -2.46
C GLY A 29 8.81 7.79 -1.46
N ILE A 30 9.49 8.71 -0.76
CA ILE A 30 10.47 8.36 0.29
C ILE A 30 9.80 7.56 1.41
N TYR A 31 8.61 7.98 1.86
CA TYR A 31 7.87 7.25 2.88
C TYR A 31 7.52 5.83 2.42
N SER A 32 7.01 5.67 1.20
CA SER A 32 6.68 4.36 0.64
C SER A 32 7.92 3.48 0.47
N LEU A 33 9.07 4.07 0.08
CA LEU A 33 10.35 3.35 0.01
C LEU A 33 10.79 2.82 1.39
N VAL A 34 10.72 3.66 2.42
CA VAL A 34 11.07 3.26 3.80
C VAL A 34 10.18 2.11 4.26
N LEU A 35 8.86 2.16 3.97
CA LEU A 35 7.95 1.05 4.26
C LEU A 35 8.35 -0.23 3.52
N SER A 36 8.69 -0.14 2.23
CA SER A 36 9.11 -1.31 1.44
C SER A 36 10.42 -1.91 1.95
N ILE A 37 11.42 -1.09 2.26
CA ILE A 37 12.69 -1.56 2.85
C ILE A 37 12.44 -2.22 4.20
N SER A 38 11.62 -1.61 5.06
CA SER A 38 11.27 -2.18 6.37
C SER A 38 10.56 -3.54 6.23
N SER A 39 9.69 -3.68 5.22
CA SER A 39 9.02 -4.94 4.92
C SER A 39 10.00 -6.03 4.47
N ILE A 40 10.93 -5.69 3.56
CA ILE A 40 11.98 -6.62 3.09
C ILE A 40 12.86 -7.07 4.27
N MET A 41 13.31 -6.12 5.11
CA MET A 41 14.09 -6.43 6.31
C MET A 41 13.32 -7.34 7.27
N GLY A 42 12.01 -7.08 7.45
CA GLY A 42 11.15 -7.92 8.28
C GLY A 42 11.11 -9.37 7.82
N ILE A 43 10.95 -9.61 6.53
CA ILE A 43 10.91 -10.95 5.94
C ILE A 43 12.31 -11.60 5.97
N ALA A 44 13.33 -10.88 5.52
CA ALA A 44 14.68 -11.41 5.39
C ALA A 44 15.33 -11.74 6.74
N LEU A 45 15.05 -10.96 7.78
CA LEU A 45 15.64 -11.17 9.11
C LEU A 45 14.80 -12.09 10.02
N ALA A 46 13.59 -12.48 9.63
CA ALA A 46 12.71 -13.28 10.46
C ALA A 46 13.37 -14.62 10.87
N ILE A 47 13.86 -15.40 9.89
CA ILE A 47 14.50 -16.70 10.14
C ILE A 47 15.85 -16.54 10.87
N PRO A 48 16.79 -15.67 10.44
CA PRO A 48 18.04 -15.44 11.16
C PRO A 48 17.83 -15.00 12.61
N LEU A 49 16.86 -14.13 12.89
CA LEU A 49 16.59 -13.70 14.27
C LEU A 49 16.05 -14.85 15.13
N LEU A 50 15.19 -15.71 14.57
CA LEU A 50 14.67 -16.88 15.28
C LEU A 50 15.74 -17.95 15.52
N SER A 51 16.77 -18.03 14.67
CA SER A 51 17.88 -18.99 14.86
C SER A 51 18.88 -18.55 15.93
N VAL A 52 18.99 -17.24 16.19
CA VAL A 52 19.92 -16.66 17.19
C VAL A 52 19.23 -16.37 18.52
N PHE A 53 17.98 -15.93 18.46
CA PHE A 53 17.15 -15.58 19.59
C PHE A 53 15.89 -16.46 19.61
N ASP A 54 15.28 -16.62 20.78
CA ASP A 54 13.93 -17.15 20.87
C ASP A 54 12.90 -16.17 20.24
N LEU A 55 11.64 -16.59 20.18
CA LEU A 55 10.56 -15.76 19.62
C LEU A 55 10.44 -14.41 20.34
N ALA A 56 10.61 -14.41 21.67
CA ALA A 56 10.53 -13.18 22.48
C ALA A 56 11.69 -12.22 22.16
N GLY A 57 12.91 -12.75 22.06
CA GLY A 57 14.11 -11.98 21.70
C GLY A 57 14.04 -11.43 20.28
N ALA A 58 13.56 -12.22 19.32
CA ALA A 58 13.35 -11.76 17.94
C ALA A 58 12.30 -10.62 17.86
N MET A 59 11.23 -10.70 18.65
CA MET A 59 10.25 -9.60 18.74
C MET A 59 10.84 -8.37 19.43
N PHE A 60 11.67 -8.56 20.47
CA PHE A 60 12.30 -7.44 21.17
C PHE A 60 13.31 -6.70 20.30
N PHE A 61 13.99 -7.38 19.37
CA PHE A 61 14.87 -6.74 18.40
C PHE A 61 14.18 -5.61 17.62
N TRP A 62 12.92 -5.82 17.20
CA TRP A 62 12.16 -4.78 16.50
C TRP A 62 11.76 -3.61 17.39
N ALA A 63 11.68 -3.79 18.70
CA ALA A 63 11.41 -2.71 19.64
C ALA A 63 12.55 -1.68 19.69
N ILE A 64 13.79 -2.07 19.36
CA ILE A 64 14.95 -1.17 19.30
C ILE A 64 14.70 -0.05 18.29
N PHE A 65 14.17 -0.36 17.10
CA PHE A 65 13.84 0.65 16.08
C PHE A 65 12.77 1.63 16.56
N SER A 66 11.78 1.13 17.32
CA SER A 66 10.75 1.98 17.93
C SER A 66 11.34 2.91 18.98
N PHE A 67 12.29 2.41 19.76
CA PHE A 67 13.01 3.22 20.75
C PHE A 67 13.89 4.29 20.09
N VAL A 68 14.64 3.94 19.05
CA VAL A 68 15.44 4.91 18.28
C VAL A 68 14.53 5.99 17.67
N ALA A 69 13.39 5.60 17.09
CA ALA A 69 12.42 6.56 16.56
C ALA A 69 11.90 7.52 17.65
N LEU A 70 11.63 7.01 18.85
CA LEU A 70 11.20 7.82 19.99
C LEU A 70 12.28 8.84 20.41
N VAL A 71 13.54 8.41 20.51
CA VAL A 71 14.68 9.29 20.86
C VAL A 71 14.86 10.39 19.81
N VAL A 72 14.81 10.04 18.52
CA VAL A 72 14.94 11.01 17.42
C VAL A 72 13.77 12.00 17.39
N TYR A 73 12.56 11.53 17.69
CA TYR A 73 11.37 12.36 17.67
C TYR A 73 11.19 13.23 18.93
N TYR A 74 11.73 12.80 20.07
CA TYR A 74 11.57 13.48 21.37
C TYR A 74 11.95 14.97 21.36
N PRO A 75 13.14 15.40 20.82
CA PRO A 75 13.48 16.81 20.74
C PRO A 75 12.50 17.63 19.90
N GLN A 76 11.96 17.02 18.83
CA GLN A 76 10.98 17.69 17.97
C GLN A 76 9.62 17.84 18.67
N ALA A 77 9.21 16.82 19.45
CA ALA A 77 8.00 16.87 20.26
C ALA A 77 8.10 17.93 21.37
N LYS A 78 9.27 18.04 22.04
CA LYS A 78 9.52 19.03 23.10
C LYS A 78 9.57 20.46 22.56
N ASN A 79 10.20 20.67 21.40
CA ASN A 79 10.30 21.97 20.74
C ASN A 79 9.12 22.25 19.79
N GLY A 80 8.27 21.24 19.58
CA GLY A 80 7.15 21.31 18.68
C GLY A 80 6.14 22.33 19.19
N ARG A 81 6.00 23.42 18.46
CA ARG A 81 4.72 24.12 18.43
C ARG A 81 3.71 23.09 17.96
N PHE A 82 3.08 22.40 18.94
CA PHE A 82 2.00 21.46 18.66
C PHE A 82 1.16 22.02 17.50
N PHE A 83 0.79 21.19 16.59
CA PHE A 83 -0.13 21.48 15.49
C PHE A 83 -1.30 22.29 16.03
N ARG A 84 -1.14 23.59 16.15
CA ARG A 84 -2.25 24.49 16.35
C ARG A 84 -2.94 24.55 15.00
N ILE A 85 -3.80 23.56 14.76
CA ILE A 85 -4.78 23.68 13.71
C ILE A 85 -5.48 25.00 14.00
N LYS A 86 -5.05 26.07 13.29
CA LYS A 86 -5.76 27.34 13.35
C LYS A 86 -7.18 26.98 12.96
N LYS A 87 -8.10 27.04 13.92
CA LYS A 87 -9.53 26.88 13.71
C LYS A 87 -10.00 28.06 12.83
N LYS A 88 -9.58 28.08 11.57
CA LYS A 88 -10.34 28.81 10.58
C LYS A 88 -11.66 28.06 10.48
N ALA A 89 -12.76 28.76 10.72
CA ALA A 89 -14.11 28.23 10.55
C ALA A 89 -14.29 27.84 9.07
N HIS A 90 -13.84 26.65 8.71
CA HIS A 90 -14.12 26.08 7.40
C HIS A 90 -15.50 25.45 7.49
N LYS A 91 -16.33 25.73 6.49
CA LYS A 91 -17.62 25.08 6.29
C LYS A 91 -17.46 23.58 6.58
N LYS A 92 -18.28 23.03 7.48
CA LYS A 92 -18.23 21.60 7.82
C LYS A 92 -18.60 20.80 6.57
N ILE A 93 -17.60 20.29 5.86
CA ILE A 93 -17.83 19.44 4.69
C ILE A 93 -18.13 18.05 5.22
N ASN A 94 -19.27 17.49 4.79
CA ASN A 94 -19.57 16.08 5.07
C ASN A 94 -18.84 15.20 4.04
N LEU A 95 -17.72 14.65 4.45
CA LEU A 95 -16.90 13.76 3.60
C LEU A 95 -17.61 12.45 3.25
N PHE A 96 -18.55 11.98 4.07
CA PHE A 96 -19.31 10.75 3.80
C PHE A 96 -20.21 10.86 2.58
N ILE A 97 -20.70 12.07 2.25
CA ILE A 97 -21.56 12.30 1.09
C ILE A 97 -20.73 12.62 -0.17
N ASN A 98 -19.45 12.96 0.01
CA ASN A 98 -18.60 13.39 -1.10
C ASN A 98 -18.13 12.19 -1.94
N LEU A 99 -18.49 12.17 -3.23
CA LEU A 99 -18.14 11.10 -4.15
C LEU A 99 -16.62 10.92 -4.34
N THR A 100 -15.85 12.02 -4.28
CA THR A 100 -14.37 11.95 -4.34
C THR A 100 -13.80 11.17 -3.16
N THR A 101 -14.39 11.32 -1.95
CA THR A 101 -13.97 10.55 -0.77
C THR A 101 -14.07 9.05 -1.04
N TRP A 102 -15.21 8.58 -1.53
CA TRP A 102 -15.43 7.15 -1.79
C TRP A 102 -14.56 6.60 -2.92
N LYS A 103 -14.33 7.37 -3.99
CA LYS A 103 -13.41 6.95 -5.06
C LYS A 103 -12.00 6.69 -4.51
N ILE A 104 -11.48 7.61 -3.69
CA ILE A 104 -10.15 7.47 -3.08
C ILE A 104 -10.14 6.35 -2.04
N THR A 105 -11.21 6.20 -1.26
CA THR A 105 -11.36 5.12 -0.26
C THR A 105 -11.36 3.75 -0.92
N LEU A 106 -12.10 3.57 -2.00
CA LEU A 106 -12.17 2.31 -2.73
C LEU A 106 -10.84 2.01 -3.45
N PHE A 107 -10.19 3.02 -4.02
CA PHE A 107 -8.85 2.85 -4.58
C PHE A 107 -7.86 2.39 -3.52
N MET A 108 -7.83 3.05 -2.35
CA MET A 108 -6.98 2.68 -1.22
C MET A 108 -7.31 1.29 -0.68
N GLY A 109 -8.60 0.96 -0.58
CA GLY A 109 -9.07 -0.32 -0.06
C GLY A 109 -8.71 -1.50 -0.97
N PHE A 110 -9.03 -1.40 -2.26
CA PHE A 110 -8.77 -2.49 -3.20
C PHE A 110 -7.28 -2.72 -3.45
N GLN A 111 -6.46 -1.67 -3.54
CA GLN A 111 -5.02 -1.86 -3.65
C GLN A 111 -4.43 -2.49 -2.37
N SER A 112 -4.92 -2.11 -1.18
CA SER A 112 -4.49 -2.73 0.08
C SER A 112 -4.99 -4.18 0.19
N PHE A 113 -6.18 -4.48 -0.31
CA PHE A 113 -6.70 -5.85 -0.42
C PHE A 113 -5.72 -6.73 -1.20
N LEU A 114 -5.29 -6.29 -2.39
CA LEU A 114 -4.33 -7.03 -3.20
C LEU A 114 -2.97 -7.17 -2.51
N ALA A 115 -2.44 -6.07 -1.95
CA ALA A 115 -1.14 -6.09 -1.30
C ALA A 115 -1.08 -7.05 -0.11
N TYR A 116 -2.08 -7.02 0.78
CA TYR A 116 -2.13 -7.93 1.93
C TYR A 116 -2.45 -9.37 1.53
N SER A 117 -3.30 -9.57 0.51
CA SER A 117 -3.57 -10.90 -0.02
C SER A 117 -2.31 -11.56 -0.57
N LEU A 118 -1.45 -10.80 -1.25
CA LEU A 118 -0.16 -11.29 -1.73
C LEU A 118 0.77 -11.70 -0.59
N PHE A 119 0.85 -10.92 0.47
CA PHE A 119 1.68 -11.27 1.63
C PHE A 119 1.27 -12.60 2.27
N PHE A 120 -0.02 -12.91 2.32
CA PHE A 120 -0.53 -14.08 3.01
C PHE A 120 -0.61 -15.32 2.12
N TRP A 121 -1.05 -15.15 0.87
CA TRP A 121 -1.47 -16.29 0.03
C TRP A 121 -0.56 -16.60 -1.16
N TYR A 122 0.34 -15.67 -1.55
CA TYR A 122 1.15 -15.87 -2.74
C TYR A 122 2.01 -17.15 -2.67
N VAL A 123 2.61 -17.43 -1.51
CA VAL A 123 3.43 -18.64 -1.31
C VAL A 123 2.58 -19.90 -1.50
N GLN A 124 1.40 -19.95 -0.89
CA GLN A 124 0.48 -21.08 -1.00
C GLN A 124 -0.01 -21.30 -2.42
N ILE A 125 -0.37 -20.20 -3.12
CA ILE A 125 -0.77 -20.25 -4.53
C ILE A 125 0.33 -20.87 -5.40
N VAL A 126 1.59 -20.49 -5.19
CA VAL A 126 2.72 -21.03 -5.97
C VAL A 126 3.06 -22.47 -5.56
N VAL A 127 2.95 -22.81 -4.28
CA VAL A 127 3.14 -24.19 -3.80
C VAL A 127 2.08 -25.13 -4.39
N GLU A 128 0.82 -24.73 -4.46
CA GLU A 128 -0.25 -25.54 -5.08
C GLU A 128 -0.01 -25.78 -6.57
N LYS A 129 0.73 -24.90 -7.26
CA LYS A 129 1.18 -25.10 -8.64
C LYS A 129 2.34 -26.12 -8.80
N GLY A 130 2.74 -26.79 -7.70
CA GLY A 130 3.76 -27.83 -7.70
C GLY A 130 5.19 -27.34 -7.45
N PHE A 131 5.38 -26.10 -7.00
CA PHE A 131 6.70 -25.57 -6.66
C PHE A 131 6.98 -25.72 -5.17
N ASP A 132 8.26 -25.87 -4.82
CA ASP A 132 8.69 -25.96 -3.43
C ASP A 132 8.48 -24.62 -2.68
N LYS A 133 8.41 -24.70 -1.35
CA LYS A 133 8.16 -23.56 -0.48
C LYS A 133 9.31 -22.53 -0.53
N GLU A 134 10.53 -22.97 -0.74
CA GLU A 134 11.71 -22.11 -0.78
C GLU A 134 11.67 -21.22 -2.03
N PHE A 135 11.43 -21.83 -3.20
CA PHE A 135 11.20 -21.07 -4.45
C PHE A 135 10.02 -20.12 -4.31
N SER A 136 8.89 -20.59 -3.78
CA SER A 136 7.68 -19.77 -3.62
C SER A 136 7.92 -18.53 -2.73
N THR A 137 8.65 -18.71 -1.63
CA THR A 137 9.03 -17.63 -0.73
C THR A 137 10.02 -16.66 -1.38
N SER A 138 10.98 -17.20 -2.16
CA SER A 138 11.94 -16.36 -2.89
C SER A 138 11.27 -15.48 -3.94
N MET A 139 10.16 -15.92 -4.53
CA MET A 139 9.38 -15.11 -5.48
C MET A 139 8.66 -13.93 -4.82
N VAL A 140 8.17 -14.10 -3.58
CA VAL A 140 7.64 -12.96 -2.78
C VAL A 140 8.75 -11.94 -2.50
N LEU A 141 9.91 -12.40 -2.06
CA LEU A 141 11.07 -11.52 -1.83
C LEU A 141 11.51 -10.82 -3.11
N PHE A 142 11.54 -11.53 -4.24
CA PHE A 142 11.87 -10.96 -5.54
C PHE A 142 10.89 -9.86 -5.94
N ALA A 143 9.57 -10.12 -5.82
CA ALA A 143 8.55 -9.10 -6.08
C ALA A 143 8.71 -7.87 -5.15
N GLN A 144 9.04 -8.07 -3.88
CA GLN A 144 9.31 -6.98 -2.93
C GLN A 144 10.57 -6.18 -3.28
N LEU A 145 11.64 -6.85 -3.75
CA LEU A 145 12.84 -6.17 -4.21
C LEU A 145 12.57 -5.29 -5.44
N VAL A 146 11.72 -5.75 -6.37
CA VAL A 146 11.24 -4.94 -7.49
C VAL A 146 10.35 -3.79 -6.99
N ALA A 147 9.50 -4.05 -6.01
CA ALA A 147 8.58 -3.05 -5.46
C ALA A 147 9.31 -1.89 -4.76
N ALA A 148 10.46 -2.14 -4.12
CA ALA A 148 11.17 -1.13 -3.34
C ALA A 148 11.54 0.13 -4.17
N PRO A 149 12.27 0.05 -5.30
CA PRO A 149 12.53 1.23 -6.11
C PRO A 149 11.24 1.84 -6.69
N VAL A 150 10.26 1.03 -7.07
CA VAL A 150 9.00 1.52 -7.63
C VAL A 150 8.18 2.27 -6.57
N SER A 151 8.28 1.92 -5.31
CA SER A 151 7.60 2.64 -4.23
C SER A 151 8.09 4.10 -4.08
N LEU A 152 9.36 4.37 -4.39
CA LEU A 152 9.89 5.72 -4.48
C LEU A 152 9.48 6.41 -5.78
N PHE A 153 9.72 5.73 -6.91
CA PHE A 153 9.54 6.34 -8.22
C PHE A 153 8.08 6.45 -8.63
N GLY A 154 7.18 5.61 -8.13
CA GLY A 154 5.76 5.63 -8.47
C GLY A 154 5.10 6.99 -8.25
N PRO A 155 5.02 7.50 -7.01
CA PRO A 155 4.48 8.82 -6.74
C PRO A 155 5.33 9.95 -7.34
N LEU A 156 6.66 9.80 -7.35
CA LEU A 156 7.59 10.81 -7.84
C LEU A 156 7.44 11.04 -9.34
N LEU A 157 7.35 9.98 -10.14
CA LEU A 157 7.11 10.06 -11.58
C LEU A 157 5.75 10.70 -11.86
N LEU A 158 4.70 10.29 -11.16
CA LEU A 158 3.39 10.92 -11.31
C LEU A 158 3.45 12.43 -11.04
N GLY A 159 4.24 12.86 -10.07
CA GLY A 159 4.43 14.29 -9.78
C GLY A 159 5.26 15.06 -10.81
N LYS A 160 6.07 14.39 -11.61
CA LYS A 160 6.95 15.01 -12.63
C LYS A 160 6.42 14.89 -14.06
N LEU A 161 5.59 13.90 -14.34
CA LEU A 161 5.00 13.68 -15.66
C LEU A 161 4.09 14.84 -16.07
N ARG A 162 3.92 15.04 -17.39
CA ARG A 162 2.92 15.96 -17.94
C ARG A 162 1.51 15.43 -17.62
N GLN A 163 0.56 16.34 -17.38
CA GLN A 163 -0.80 15.97 -16.98
C GLN A 163 -1.52 15.01 -17.94
N ASN A 164 -1.25 15.12 -19.23
CA ASN A 164 -1.83 14.22 -20.24
C ASN A 164 -1.34 12.77 -20.12
N LEU A 165 -0.17 12.53 -19.50
CA LEU A 165 0.39 11.19 -19.29
C LEU A 165 -0.04 10.55 -17.98
N HIS A 166 -0.59 11.31 -17.03
CA HIS A 166 -0.95 10.77 -15.71
C HIS A 166 -1.95 9.61 -15.79
N THR A 167 -2.97 9.74 -16.65
CA THR A 167 -3.97 8.69 -16.83
C THR A 167 -3.35 7.40 -17.34
N PHE A 168 -2.50 7.49 -18.37
CA PHE A 168 -1.81 6.33 -18.93
C PHE A 168 -0.87 5.69 -17.92
N TYR A 169 -0.15 6.49 -17.15
CA TYR A 169 0.75 6.00 -16.11
C TYR A 169 0.00 5.24 -15.02
N ILE A 170 -1.09 5.80 -14.49
CA ILE A 170 -1.90 5.18 -13.44
C ILE A 170 -2.54 3.89 -13.97
N ALA A 171 -3.17 3.96 -15.15
CA ALA A 171 -3.80 2.80 -15.77
C ALA A 171 -2.78 1.69 -16.08
N GLY A 172 -1.63 2.04 -16.65
CA GLY A 172 -0.56 1.09 -16.94
C GLY A 172 -0.04 0.40 -15.67
N LEU A 173 0.25 1.19 -14.62
CA LEU A 173 0.73 0.64 -13.37
C LEU A 173 -0.30 -0.27 -12.69
N CYS A 174 -1.57 0.13 -12.63
CA CYS A 174 -2.63 -0.69 -12.04
C CYS A 174 -2.94 -1.95 -12.86
N SER A 175 -2.86 -1.88 -14.20
CA SER A 175 -3.09 -3.03 -15.09
C SER A 175 -2.07 -4.14 -14.90
N MET A 176 -0.88 -3.83 -14.40
CA MET A 176 0.14 -4.83 -14.10
C MET A 176 -0.33 -5.85 -13.04
N TYR A 177 -1.24 -5.49 -12.12
CA TYR A 177 -1.88 -6.47 -11.24
C TYR A 177 -2.68 -7.50 -12.03
N VAL A 178 -3.51 -7.03 -12.97
CA VAL A 178 -4.35 -7.91 -13.80
C VAL A 178 -3.49 -8.83 -14.66
N ILE A 179 -2.41 -8.29 -15.25
CA ILE A 179 -1.47 -9.06 -16.08
C ILE A 179 -0.77 -10.14 -15.25
N ALA A 180 -0.23 -9.76 -14.08
CA ALA A 180 0.51 -10.67 -13.21
C ALA A 180 -0.38 -11.80 -12.66
N PHE A 181 -1.59 -11.50 -12.18
CA PHE A 181 -2.54 -12.52 -11.74
C PHE A 181 -3.06 -13.34 -12.92
N GLY A 182 -3.29 -12.73 -14.09
CA GLY A 182 -3.64 -13.45 -15.31
C GLY A 182 -2.58 -14.47 -15.72
N MET A 183 -1.30 -14.11 -15.62
CA MET A 183 -0.21 -15.06 -15.85
C MET A 183 -0.20 -16.21 -14.84
N LEU A 184 -0.43 -15.91 -13.55
CA LEU A 184 -0.57 -16.94 -12.51
C LEU A 184 -1.78 -17.82 -12.73
N PHE A 185 -2.86 -17.32 -13.34
CA PHE A 185 -4.06 -18.10 -13.64
C PHE A 185 -3.85 -19.06 -14.81
N ILE A 186 -3.18 -18.59 -15.87
CA ILE A 186 -3.11 -19.31 -17.16
C ILE A 186 -1.92 -20.28 -17.22
N PHE A 187 -0.80 -19.95 -16.59
CA PHE A 187 0.46 -20.67 -16.76
C PHE A 187 0.99 -21.24 -15.45
N ASP A 188 1.50 -22.49 -15.53
CA ASP A 188 2.11 -23.19 -14.38
C ASP A 188 3.63 -23.39 -14.54
N SER A 189 4.27 -22.68 -15.47
CA SER A 189 5.70 -22.82 -15.69
C SER A 189 6.52 -21.96 -14.72
N LYS A 190 7.72 -22.42 -14.37
CA LYS A 190 8.65 -21.69 -13.50
C LYS A 190 8.95 -20.27 -14.03
N ILE A 191 9.12 -20.16 -15.34
CA ILE A 191 9.39 -18.88 -16.01
C ILE A 191 8.19 -17.93 -15.88
N SER A 192 6.97 -18.42 -16.06
CA SER A 192 5.77 -17.57 -15.92
C SER A 192 5.59 -17.03 -14.51
N ILE A 193 5.92 -17.82 -13.48
CA ILE A 193 5.88 -17.40 -12.08
C ILE A 193 6.92 -16.30 -11.82
N ILE A 194 8.15 -16.45 -12.32
CA ILE A 194 9.20 -15.44 -12.19
C ILE A 194 8.77 -14.12 -12.86
N ILE A 195 8.25 -14.19 -14.09
CA ILE A 195 7.78 -13.01 -14.82
C ILE A 195 6.58 -12.37 -14.12
N SER A 196 5.63 -13.18 -13.63
CA SER A 196 4.49 -12.69 -12.84
C SER A 196 4.96 -11.96 -11.58
N ALA A 197 5.90 -12.54 -10.81
CA ALA A 197 6.46 -11.90 -9.62
C ALA A 197 7.17 -10.57 -9.95
N PHE A 198 7.92 -10.52 -11.05
CA PHE A 198 8.55 -9.30 -11.54
C PHE A 198 7.52 -8.22 -11.86
N ILE A 199 6.51 -8.55 -12.67
CA ILE A 199 5.44 -7.61 -13.05
C ILE A 199 4.65 -7.15 -11.82
N MET A 200 4.37 -8.05 -10.87
CA MET A 200 3.65 -7.79 -9.63
C MET A 200 4.33 -6.75 -8.76
N GLY A 201 5.68 -6.73 -8.73
CA GLY A 201 6.44 -5.77 -7.94
C GLY A 201 6.14 -4.30 -8.31
N PHE A 202 5.82 -4.00 -9.56
CA PHE A 202 5.54 -2.62 -9.99
C PHE A 202 4.29 -2.03 -9.31
N PRO A 203 3.10 -2.60 -9.44
CA PRO A 203 1.92 -2.04 -8.79
C PRO A 203 2.00 -2.20 -7.27
N TRP A 204 2.58 -3.28 -6.76
CA TRP A 204 2.74 -3.49 -5.32
C TRP A 204 3.54 -2.35 -4.67
N GLY A 205 4.65 -1.91 -5.29
CA GLY A 205 5.42 -0.77 -4.80
C GLY A 205 4.73 0.57 -5.04
N GLY A 206 4.24 0.81 -6.27
CA GLY A 206 3.89 2.16 -6.71
C GLY A 206 2.48 2.62 -6.31
N VAL A 207 1.48 1.74 -6.31
CA VAL A 207 0.07 2.14 -6.20
C VAL A 207 -0.28 2.68 -4.80
N PHE A 208 0.29 2.13 -3.73
CA PHE A 208 0.06 2.62 -2.37
C PHE A 208 0.50 4.07 -2.20
N GLY A 209 1.71 4.42 -2.63
CA GLY A 209 2.21 5.79 -2.55
C GLY A 209 1.39 6.77 -3.39
N ILE A 210 0.85 6.32 -4.54
CA ILE A 210 -0.07 7.12 -5.37
C ILE A 210 -1.41 7.33 -4.65
N ALA A 211 -1.94 6.33 -3.95
CA ALA A 211 -3.18 6.48 -3.18
C ALA A 211 -3.03 7.51 -2.06
N LEU A 212 -1.91 7.48 -1.31
CA LEU A 212 -1.59 8.49 -0.31
C LEU A 212 -1.40 9.89 -0.93
N LEU A 213 -0.77 9.97 -2.10
CA LEU A 213 -0.60 11.21 -2.82
C LEU A 213 -1.96 11.80 -3.23
N PHE A 214 -2.92 10.98 -3.67
CA PHE A 214 -4.28 11.45 -4.00
C PHE A 214 -5.01 11.98 -2.76
N ILE A 215 -4.88 11.36 -1.59
CA ILE A 215 -5.42 11.90 -0.35
C ILE A 215 -4.91 13.33 -0.11
N ALA A 216 -3.62 13.56 -0.28
CA ALA A 216 -3.04 14.88 -0.09
C ALA A 216 -3.44 15.88 -1.20
N GLN A 217 -3.39 15.46 -2.48
CA GLN A 217 -3.66 16.35 -3.61
C GLN A 217 -5.14 16.73 -3.75
N LYS A 218 -6.06 15.79 -3.47
CA LYS A 218 -7.52 16.02 -3.60
C LYS A 218 -8.15 16.69 -2.40
N SER A 219 -7.37 17.07 -1.40
CA SER A 219 -7.80 17.86 -0.25
C SER A 219 -7.40 19.32 -0.42
N SER A 220 -8.26 20.30 -0.14
CA SER A 220 -7.89 21.71 -0.22
C SER A 220 -6.93 22.17 0.88
N ASN A 221 -7.00 21.56 2.07
CA ASN A 221 -6.15 21.89 3.21
C ASN A 221 -5.78 20.67 4.03
N ALA A 222 -4.85 20.82 5.00
CA ALA A 222 -4.36 19.74 5.84
C ALA A 222 -5.45 19.09 6.71
N GLN A 223 -6.44 19.86 7.17
CA GLN A 223 -7.53 19.33 8.00
C GLN A 223 -8.44 18.39 7.19
N ILE A 224 -8.76 18.77 5.95
CA ILE A 224 -9.52 17.89 5.03
C ILE A 224 -8.67 16.67 4.68
N ALA A 225 -7.37 16.84 4.45
CA ALA A 225 -6.46 15.72 4.18
C ALA A 225 -6.42 14.72 5.34
N ALA A 226 -6.37 15.18 6.60
CA ALA A 226 -6.41 14.30 7.77
C ALA A 226 -7.73 13.53 7.86
N ARG A 227 -8.87 14.18 7.64
CA ARG A 227 -10.19 13.54 7.67
C ARG A 227 -10.37 12.56 6.52
N LEU A 228 -9.96 12.96 5.31
CA LEU A 228 -9.99 12.09 4.12
C LEU A 228 -9.08 10.88 4.32
N SER A 229 -7.89 11.08 4.88
CA SER A 229 -6.95 10.00 5.20
C SER A 229 -7.53 9.01 6.22
N ALA A 230 -8.18 9.51 7.27
CA ALA A 230 -8.84 8.67 8.27
C ALA A 230 -9.95 7.82 7.67
N LEU A 231 -10.79 8.40 6.81
CA LEU A 231 -11.85 7.67 6.12
C LEU A 231 -11.29 6.67 5.11
N ALA A 232 -10.36 7.12 4.25
CA ALA A 232 -9.81 6.29 3.19
C ALA A 232 -9.01 5.10 3.73
N GLN A 233 -8.21 5.31 4.78
CA GLN A 233 -7.46 4.22 5.39
C GLN A 233 -8.34 3.37 6.33
N GLY A 234 -9.23 3.97 7.11
CA GLY A 234 -10.12 3.23 8.00
C GLY A 234 -11.02 2.27 7.23
N PHE A 235 -11.84 2.77 6.32
CA PHE A 235 -12.71 1.92 5.50
C PHE A 235 -11.91 1.09 4.48
N GLY A 236 -10.82 1.65 3.94
CA GLY A 236 -9.96 0.92 3.01
C GLY A 236 -9.34 -0.32 3.65
N TYR A 237 -8.86 -0.24 4.89
CA TYR A 237 -8.30 -1.40 5.60
C TYR A 237 -9.38 -2.39 6.06
N LEU A 238 -10.61 -1.94 6.32
CA LEU A 238 -11.73 -2.86 6.52
C LEU A 238 -12.01 -3.70 5.26
N ILE A 239 -11.95 -3.09 4.07
CA ILE A 239 -12.05 -3.82 2.80
C ILE A 239 -10.85 -4.78 2.66
N ALA A 240 -9.64 -4.32 2.92
CA ALA A 240 -8.44 -5.12 2.81
C ALA A 240 -8.42 -6.33 3.73
N ALA A 241 -8.95 -6.20 4.95
CA ALA A 241 -9.04 -7.29 5.92
C ALA A 241 -9.92 -8.46 5.44
N GLN A 242 -10.89 -8.21 4.57
CA GLN A 242 -11.74 -9.26 4.01
C GLN A 242 -10.97 -10.18 3.06
N GLY A 243 -9.84 -9.71 2.49
CA GLY A 243 -9.08 -10.46 1.48
C GLY A 243 -8.62 -11.82 1.97
N GLN A 244 -8.03 -11.87 3.16
CA GLN A 244 -7.53 -13.11 3.74
C GLN A 244 -8.64 -14.14 3.95
N TRP A 245 -9.76 -13.69 4.51
CA TRP A 245 -10.90 -14.53 4.78
C TRP A 245 -11.57 -15.03 3.49
N ILE A 246 -11.80 -14.14 2.51
CA ILE A 246 -12.46 -14.52 1.26
C ILE A 246 -11.60 -15.50 0.45
N ILE A 247 -10.29 -15.27 0.37
CA ILE A 247 -9.38 -16.18 -0.34
C ILE A 247 -9.36 -17.55 0.32
N GLY A 248 -9.23 -17.62 1.65
CA GLY A 248 -9.29 -18.87 2.39
C GLY A 248 -10.63 -19.60 2.19
N PHE A 249 -11.75 -18.89 2.29
CA PHE A 249 -13.09 -19.47 2.04
C PHE A 249 -13.23 -20.01 0.60
N LEU A 250 -12.71 -19.29 -0.40
CA LEU A 250 -12.75 -19.76 -1.79
C LEU A 250 -11.89 -21.00 -1.97
N HIS A 251 -10.71 -21.03 -1.39
CA HIS A 251 -9.83 -22.19 -1.42
C HIS A 251 -10.48 -23.41 -0.75
N ASP A 252 -11.03 -23.25 0.46
CA ASP A 252 -11.66 -24.36 1.20
C ASP A 252 -12.92 -24.91 0.48
N LYS A 253 -13.63 -24.03 -0.25
CA LYS A 253 -14.85 -24.43 -0.98
C LYS A 253 -14.54 -25.14 -2.31
N PHE A 254 -13.51 -24.72 -3.01
CA PHE A 254 -13.20 -25.21 -4.36
C PHE A 254 -11.95 -26.10 -4.41
N GLU A 255 -11.29 -26.31 -3.27
CA GLU A 255 -10.07 -27.11 -3.10
C GLU A 255 -8.92 -26.70 -4.03
N ASN A 256 -8.94 -25.44 -4.51
CA ASN A 256 -7.89 -24.84 -5.33
C ASN A 256 -7.96 -23.31 -5.30
N PHE A 257 -6.86 -22.64 -5.70
CA PHE A 257 -6.79 -21.18 -5.74
C PHE A 257 -7.32 -20.54 -7.03
N SER A 258 -7.85 -21.29 -7.99
CA SER A 258 -8.28 -20.73 -9.30
C SER A 258 -9.33 -19.62 -9.13
N PHE A 259 -10.36 -19.86 -8.30
CA PHE A 259 -11.39 -18.85 -8.03
C PHE A 259 -10.85 -17.66 -7.23
N ALA A 260 -9.92 -17.91 -6.33
CA ALA A 260 -9.23 -16.85 -5.59
C ALA A 260 -8.39 -15.96 -6.52
N ILE A 261 -7.66 -16.55 -7.47
CA ILE A 261 -6.90 -15.79 -8.48
C ILE A 261 -7.84 -14.98 -9.39
N LEU A 262 -8.97 -15.56 -9.83
CA LEU A 262 -9.98 -14.81 -10.60
C LEU A 262 -10.54 -13.62 -9.81
N MET A 263 -10.80 -13.79 -8.53
CA MET A 263 -11.20 -12.68 -7.65
C MET A 263 -10.11 -11.62 -7.54
N LEU A 264 -8.83 -12.01 -7.42
CA LEU A 264 -7.70 -11.06 -7.39
C LEU A 264 -7.58 -10.29 -8.71
N ILE A 265 -7.82 -10.94 -9.86
CA ILE A 265 -7.91 -10.28 -11.17
C ILE A 265 -9.05 -9.25 -11.18
N PHE A 266 -10.24 -9.64 -10.72
CA PHE A 266 -11.39 -8.74 -10.62
C PHE A 266 -11.10 -7.53 -9.74
N VAL A 267 -10.51 -7.73 -8.56
CA VAL A 267 -10.09 -6.63 -7.67
C VAL A 267 -9.01 -5.76 -8.35
N GLY A 268 -8.09 -6.35 -9.12
CA GLY A 268 -7.12 -5.62 -9.93
C GLY A 268 -7.76 -4.68 -10.96
N ILE A 269 -8.85 -5.13 -11.60
CA ILE A 269 -9.67 -4.28 -12.49
C ILE A 269 -10.31 -3.13 -11.70
N LEU A 270 -10.85 -3.40 -10.51
CA LEU A 270 -11.40 -2.34 -9.65
C LEU A 270 -10.34 -1.33 -9.22
N VAL A 271 -9.12 -1.77 -8.90
CA VAL A 271 -7.98 -0.86 -8.61
C VAL A 271 -7.73 0.07 -9.79
N ASN A 272 -7.75 -0.45 -11.03
CA ASN A 272 -7.56 0.36 -12.22
C ASN A 272 -8.68 1.40 -12.40
N ILE A 273 -9.93 0.97 -12.30
CA ILE A 273 -11.11 1.84 -12.42
C ILE A 273 -11.07 2.95 -11.36
N PHE A 274 -10.92 2.60 -10.07
CA PHE A 274 -10.94 3.57 -8.98
C PHE A 274 -9.67 4.43 -8.93
N GLY A 275 -8.53 3.93 -9.41
CA GLY A 275 -7.32 4.73 -9.62
C GLY A 275 -7.56 5.85 -10.64
N TYR A 276 -8.13 5.52 -11.80
CA TYR A 276 -8.53 6.48 -12.82
C TYR A 276 -9.56 7.50 -12.30
N LEU A 277 -10.64 7.01 -11.66
CA LEU A 277 -11.70 7.85 -11.12
C LEU A 277 -11.20 8.78 -10.01
N SER A 278 -10.27 8.31 -9.17
CA SER A 278 -9.65 9.13 -8.12
C SER A 278 -8.79 10.24 -8.70
N TYR A 279 -8.00 9.93 -9.73
CA TYR A 279 -7.22 10.94 -10.45
C TYR A 279 -8.10 12.03 -11.06
N LYS A 280 -9.18 11.67 -11.77
CA LYS A 280 -10.12 12.58 -12.41
C LYS A 280 -11.01 13.34 -11.44
N SER A 281 -11.05 12.97 -10.17
CA SER A 281 -11.91 13.60 -9.16
C SER A 281 -11.52 15.05 -8.89
N GLN A 282 -12.51 15.85 -8.48
CA GLN A 282 -12.30 17.23 -8.06
C GLN A 282 -11.65 17.32 -6.68
N ILE A 283 -11.00 18.44 -6.41
CA ILE A 283 -10.47 18.75 -5.07
C ILE A 283 -11.64 19.00 -4.12
N ILE A 284 -11.60 18.37 -2.97
CA ILE A 284 -12.55 18.57 -1.87
C ILE A 284 -12.25 19.92 -1.22
N LYS A 285 -13.18 20.84 -1.33
CA LYS A 285 -13.03 22.23 -0.86
C LYS A 285 -13.78 22.45 0.43
#